data_df49842a82875e44b2a9ea6dedf56d27
#
_entry.id   df49842a82875e44b2a9ea6dedf56d27
#
_cell.length_a   1.000
_cell.length_b   1.000
_cell.length_c   1.000
_cell.angle_alpha   90.00
_cell.angle_beta   90.00
_cell.angle_gamma   90.00
#
_symmetry.space_group_name_H-M   'P 1'
#
loop_
_entity.id
_entity.type
_entity.pdbx_description
1 polymer ?
#
loop_
_entity_poly.entity_id
_entity_poly.type
_entity_poly.pdbx_seq_one_letter_code
_entity_poly.pdbx_strand_id
1 'polypeptide(L)'
;MAMINNVRNTVLAIINKNNYGYLSPQDFNLYAQQAQMDLFEDYFYQYNQYINRENLRQSGTGYADIVKGLEEVIDSFSVQTFLTSGGANTWTLPSDYYLVNKIFHYPRLLTSGTTTSTNPNQLINAALIGQTSPPRFDTGVTGFTIFPATGSLVVNTDTLKQSFVNNVVSSTTLNLAIDIFQSAVVPPNENYSIFDANTIAEVERVSQNKLFYLTSSTLTAPTTLFPAYVLDGNTITVYPSSIQATGAIKTQYVRYPKAPKWTYATITLGEPLFDATAADFQDFELPLSDEPGLIAKICQYVGVEIREADVYNFGSTEEVQENQIQV
;
A
#
# COMPACT_ATOMS: atom_id res chain seq x y z
N MET A 1 -15.59 -9.89 -16.81
CA MET A 1 -16.08 -10.99 -15.94
C MET A 1 -15.08 -11.10 -14.83
N ALA A 2 -15.48 -11.31 -13.59
CA ALA A 2 -14.52 -11.41 -12.49
C ALA A 2 -13.64 -12.64 -12.66
N MET A 3 -12.32 -12.49 -12.52
CA MET A 3 -11.34 -13.56 -12.73
C MET A 3 -11.59 -14.72 -11.75
N ILE A 4 -11.91 -14.41 -10.49
CA ILE A 4 -12.18 -15.42 -9.46
C ILE A 4 -13.34 -16.35 -9.81
N ASN A 5 -14.35 -15.86 -10.54
CA ASN A 5 -15.47 -16.69 -10.97
C ASN A 5 -15.07 -17.64 -12.12
N ASN A 6 -14.23 -17.17 -13.05
CA ASN A 6 -13.67 -18.01 -14.12
C ASN A 6 -12.80 -19.12 -13.55
N VAL A 7 -11.86 -18.75 -12.68
CA VAL A 7 -10.97 -19.69 -12.00
C VAL A 7 -11.78 -20.76 -11.28
N ARG A 8 -12.77 -20.36 -10.46
CA ARG A 8 -13.62 -21.31 -9.72
C ARG A 8 -14.37 -22.26 -10.65
N ASN A 9 -14.98 -21.74 -11.68
CA ASN A 9 -15.73 -22.57 -12.64
C ASN A 9 -14.84 -23.56 -13.37
N THR A 10 -13.61 -23.15 -13.72
CA THR A 10 -12.63 -24.03 -14.37
C THR A 10 -12.14 -25.10 -13.41
N VAL A 11 -11.80 -24.73 -12.16
CA VAL A 11 -11.41 -25.68 -11.12
C VAL A 11 -12.53 -26.70 -10.87
N LEU A 12 -13.78 -26.26 -10.71
CA LEU A 12 -14.94 -27.16 -10.56
C LEU A 12 -15.10 -28.08 -11.77
N ALA A 13 -14.92 -27.59 -13.00
CA ALA A 13 -15.01 -28.43 -14.20
C ALA A 13 -13.92 -29.50 -14.25
N ILE A 14 -12.70 -29.20 -13.78
CA ILE A 14 -11.59 -30.16 -13.68
C ILE A 14 -11.91 -31.23 -12.63
N ILE A 15 -12.34 -30.82 -11.45
CA ILE A 15 -12.60 -31.71 -10.31
C ILE A 15 -13.82 -32.60 -10.56
N ASN A 16 -14.87 -32.07 -11.19
CA ASN A 16 -16.17 -32.74 -11.30
C ASN A 16 -16.25 -33.74 -12.45
N LYS A 17 -15.17 -33.93 -13.22
CA LYS A 17 -15.13 -34.87 -14.36
C LYS A 17 -15.49 -36.31 -13.99
N ASN A 18 -15.31 -36.70 -12.72
CA ASN A 18 -15.58 -38.06 -12.24
C ASN A 18 -16.66 -38.16 -11.17
N ASN A 19 -17.46 -37.11 -10.92
CA ASN A 19 -18.47 -37.03 -9.83
C ASN A 19 -17.90 -37.18 -8.39
N TYR A 20 -16.60 -36.96 -8.16
CA TYR A 20 -15.97 -37.21 -6.88
C TYR A 20 -15.65 -35.95 -6.07
N GLY A 21 -15.90 -34.75 -6.59
CA GLY A 21 -15.45 -33.54 -5.91
C GLY A 21 -16.52 -32.45 -5.80
N TYR A 22 -16.96 -32.17 -4.59
CA TYR A 22 -17.61 -30.91 -4.23
C TYR A 22 -16.61 -30.02 -3.51
N LEU A 23 -16.34 -28.86 -4.07
CA LEU A 23 -15.54 -27.83 -3.43
C LEU A 23 -16.45 -26.75 -2.85
N SER A 24 -16.46 -26.61 -1.52
CA SER A 24 -17.26 -25.57 -0.88
C SER A 24 -16.75 -24.18 -1.24
N PRO A 25 -17.62 -23.15 -1.25
CA PRO A 25 -17.17 -21.76 -1.45
C PRO A 25 -16.12 -21.28 -0.43
N GLN A 26 -16.18 -21.79 0.79
CA GLN A 26 -15.25 -21.44 1.85
C GLN A 26 -13.86 -22.05 1.61
N ASP A 27 -13.81 -23.33 1.26
CA ASP A 27 -12.55 -24.03 0.95
C ASP A 27 -11.92 -23.44 -0.31
N PHE A 28 -12.73 -23.13 -1.35
CA PHE A 28 -12.26 -22.44 -2.53
C PHE A 28 -11.59 -21.10 -2.17
N ASN A 29 -12.21 -20.26 -1.34
CA ASN A 29 -11.65 -18.98 -0.93
C ASN A 29 -10.32 -19.15 -0.17
N LEU A 30 -10.20 -20.18 0.65
CA LEU A 30 -8.96 -20.49 1.37
C LEU A 30 -7.83 -20.87 0.39
N TYR A 31 -8.11 -21.78 -0.55
CA TYR A 31 -7.11 -22.18 -1.55
C TYR A 31 -6.77 -21.07 -2.53
N ALA A 32 -7.77 -20.27 -2.92
CA ALA A 32 -7.57 -19.10 -3.76
C ALA A 32 -6.62 -18.07 -3.10
N GLN A 33 -6.79 -17.83 -1.80
CA GLN A 33 -5.90 -16.97 -1.05
C GLN A 33 -4.47 -17.51 -1.01
N GLN A 34 -4.31 -18.81 -0.73
CA GLN A 34 -2.99 -19.44 -0.67
C GLN A 34 -2.30 -19.43 -2.03
N ALA A 35 -3.03 -19.78 -3.10
CA ALA A 35 -2.50 -19.77 -4.47
C ALA A 35 -2.06 -18.36 -4.91
N GLN A 36 -2.84 -17.34 -4.58
CA GLN A 36 -2.46 -15.95 -4.86
C GLN A 36 -1.18 -15.54 -4.11
N MET A 37 -1.03 -15.96 -2.85
CA MET A 37 0.18 -15.67 -2.08
C MET A 37 1.41 -16.37 -2.64
N ASP A 38 1.29 -17.63 -3.03
CA ASP A 38 2.39 -18.37 -3.63
C ASP A 38 2.89 -17.71 -4.92
N LEU A 39 1.98 -17.30 -5.81
CA LEU A 39 2.35 -16.60 -7.04
C LEU A 39 2.93 -15.22 -6.78
N PHE A 40 2.41 -14.51 -5.76
CA PHE A 40 2.95 -13.21 -5.36
C PHE A 40 4.41 -13.34 -4.87
N GLU A 41 4.73 -14.34 -4.05
CA GLU A 41 6.09 -14.57 -3.58
C GLU A 41 7.02 -15.01 -4.71
N ASP A 42 6.50 -15.76 -5.69
CA ASP A 42 7.25 -16.25 -6.83
C ASP A 42 7.77 -15.11 -7.73
N TYR A 43 7.01 -14.01 -7.88
CA TYR A 43 7.50 -12.82 -8.59
C TYR A 43 8.78 -12.25 -8.00
N PHE A 44 8.91 -12.18 -6.67
CA PHE A 44 10.13 -11.68 -6.03
C PHE A 44 11.29 -12.66 -6.21
N TYR A 45 11.00 -13.95 -6.18
CA TYR A 45 12.01 -14.98 -6.41
C TYR A 45 12.55 -14.90 -7.85
N GLN A 46 11.67 -14.80 -8.84
CA GLN A 46 12.03 -14.66 -10.25
C GLN A 46 12.82 -13.36 -10.49
N TYR A 47 12.35 -12.24 -9.97
CA TYR A 47 13.05 -10.96 -10.08
C TYR A 47 14.48 -11.05 -9.54
N ASN A 48 14.66 -11.65 -8.38
CA ASN A 48 16.00 -11.89 -7.81
C ASN A 48 16.87 -12.78 -8.68
N GLN A 49 16.32 -13.83 -9.25
CA GLN A 49 17.06 -14.70 -10.17
C GLN A 49 17.53 -13.95 -11.41
N TYR A 50 16.67 -13.14 -12.01
CA TYR A 50 17.02 -12.38 -13.21
C TYR A 50 18.10 -11.33 -12.93
N ILE A 51 18.01 -10.58 -11.85
CA ILE A 51 19.05 -9.63 -11.44
C ILE A 51 20.39 -10.34 -11.21
N ASN A 52 20.39 -11.48 -10.54
CA ASN A 52 21.62 -12.25 -10.32
C ASN A 52 22.21 -12.76 -11.64
N ARG A 53 21.39 -13.17 -12.60
CA ARG A 53 21.85 -13.55 -13.95
C ARG A 53 22.44 -12.37 -14.71
N GLU A 54 21.82 -11.19 -14.66
CA GLU A 54 22.36 -9.98 -15.30
C GLU A 54 23.71 -9.58 -14.70
N ASN A 55 23.84 -9.64 -13.39
CA ASN A 55 25.11 -9.36 -12.70
C ASN A 55 26.23 -10.35 -13.06
N LEU A 56 25.89 -11.59 -13.39
CA LEU A 56 26.84 -12.61 -13.84
C LEU A 56 27.20 -12.50 -15.33
N ARG A 57 26.36 -11.86 -16.14
CA ARG A 57 26.62 -11.62 -17.56
C ARG A 57 27.51 -10.39 -17.72
N GLN A 58 28.75 -10.61 -18.11
CA GLN A 58 29.70 -9.55 -18.44
C GLN A 58 29.43 -8.85 -19.80
N SER A 59 28.47 -9.33 -20.59
CA SER A 59 28.09 -8.73 -21.88
C SER A 59 26.67 -8.16 -21.79
N GLY A 60 26.51 -6.85 -22.01
CA GLY A 60 25.26 -6.11 -21.94
C GLY A 60 24.21 -6.40 -23.01
N THR A 61 24.13 -7.65 -23.50
CA THR A 61 23.13 -8.09 -24.49
C THR A 61 22.01 -8.91 -23.83
N GLY A 62 21.56 -8.51 -22.64
CA GLY A 62 20.38 -9.10 -22.00
C GLY A 62 19.09 -8.44 -22.54
N TYR A 63 18.07 -9.23 -22.82
CA TYR A 63 16.72 -8.70 -23.07
C TYR A 63 16.18 -8.14 -21.75
N ALA A 64 16.17 -6.80 -21.63
CA ALA A 64 15.71 -6.09 -20.43
C ALA A 64 14.17 -6.18 -20.20
N ASP A 65 13.42 -6.68 -21.19
CA ASP A 65 11.95 -6.62 -21.18
C ASP A 65 11.30 -7.52 -20.12
N ILE A 66 11.92 -8.67 -19.79
CA ILE A 66 11.38 -9.60 -18.77
C ILE A 66 11.50 -8.99 -17.37
N VAL A 67 12.67 -8.44 -17.03
CA VAL A 67 12.91 -7.77 -15.74
C VAL A 67 11.93 -6.61 -15.56
N LYS A 68 11.74 -5.80 -16.61
CA LYS A 68 10.81 -4.70 -16.61
C LYS A 68 9.35 -5.16 -16.42
N GLY A 69 8.95 -6.26 -17.05
CA GLY A 69 7.62 -6.83 -16.86
C GLY A 69 7.38 -7.26 -15.40
N LEU A 70 8.36 -7.90 -14.77
CA LEU A 70 8.29 -8.27 -13.34
C LEU A 70 8.27 -7.04 -12.43
N GLU A 71 9.05 -6.00 -12.74
CA GLU A 71 9.02 -4.73 -12.02
C GLU A 71 7.65 -4.07 -12.10
N GLU A 72 7.02 -4.03 -13.27
CA GLU A 72 5.68 -3.47 -13.45
C GLU A 72 4.62 -4.23 -12.63
N VAL A 73 4.72 -5.55 -12.53
CA VAL A 73 3.82 -6.37 -11.70
C VAL A 73 4.06 -6.08 -10.21
N ILE A 74 5.32 -6.04 -9.76
CA ILE A 74 5.67 -5.70 -8.37
C ILE A 74 5.21 -4.28 -8.03
N ASP A 75 5.39 -3.33 -8.94
CA ASP A 75 4.96 -1.94 -8.75
C ASP A 75 3.44 -1.80 -8.65
N SER A 76 2.66 -2.72 -9.21
CA SER A 76 1.20 -2.72 -9.03
C SER A 76 0.78 -2.90 -7.57
N PHE A 77 1.63 -3.53 -6.75
CA PHE A 77 1.44 -3.67 -5.31
C PHE A 77 2.12 -2.56 -4.49
N SER A 78 2.81 -1.63 -5.16
CA SER A 78 3.48 -0.52 -4.49
C SER A 78 2.49 0.57 -4.12
N VAL A 79 2.41 0.90 -2.84
CA VAL A 79 1.49 1.89 -2.28
C VAL A 79 2.27 2.95 -1.51
N GLN A 80 1.74 4.17 -1.52
CA GLN A 80 2.28 5.28 -0.73
C GLN A 80 1.27 5.71 0.33
N THR A 81 1.70 5.76 1.58
CA THR A 81 0.87 6.25 2.68
C THR A 81 1.70 7.01 3.72
N PHE A 82 1.03 7.88 4.47
CA PHE A 82 1.62 8.45 5.67
C PHE A 82 1.57 7.42 6.81
N LEU A 83 2.56 7.47 7.69
CA LEU A 83 2.61 6.57 8.82
C LEU A 83 1.91 7.15 10.04
N THR A 84 1.24 6.28 10.77
CA THR A 84 0.64 6.64 12.06
C THR A 84 1.74 6.83 13.09
N SER A 85 1.70 7.97 13.79
CA SER A 85 2.63 8.22 14.90
C SER A 85 2.34 7.28 16.07
N GLY A 86 3.35 6.56 16.52
CA GLY A 86 3.32 5.72 17.72
C GLY A 86 3.74 6.46 19.00
N GLY A 87 3.99 7.78 18.90
CA GLY A 87 4.53 8.62 19.97
C GLY A 87 6.05 8.81 19.84
N ALA A 88 6.56 9.92 20.37
CA ALA A 88 7.95 10.34 20.23
C ALA A 88 8.42 10.28 18.77
N ASN A 89 9.47 9.54 18.48
CA ASN A 89 10.05 9.39 17.14
C ASN A 89 9.76 8.01 16.51
N THR A 90 8.64 7.37 16.90
CA THR A 90 8.23 6.07 16.40
C THR A 90 7.00 6.17 15.53
N TRP A 91 6.94 5.35 14.49
CA TRP A 91 5.80 5.23 13.58
C TRP A 91 5.49 3.77 13.30
N THR A 92 4.21 3.49 13.10
CA THR A 92 3.72 2.14 12.81
C THR A 92 3.48 2.00 11.31
N LEU A 93 4.02 0.91 10.73
CA LEU A 93 3.76 0.52 9.35
C LEU A 93 2.32 -0.01 9.21
N PRO A 94 1.71 0.09 8.03
CA PRO A 94 0.43 -0.53 7.75
C PRO A 94 0.45 -2.04 7.99
N SER A 95 -0.69 -2.60 8.37
CA SER A 95 -0.79 -4.04 8.68
C SER A 95 -0.60 -4.96 7.46
N ASP A 96 -0.78 -4.40 6.27
CA ASP A 96 -0.66 -5.09 4.98
C ASP A 96 0.72 -4.95 4.32
N TYR A 97 1.71 -4.34 5.03
CA TYR A 97 3.03 -4.18 4.44
C TYR A 97 3.77 -5.51 4.29
N TYR A 98 4.41 -5.69 3.14
CA TYR A 98 5.32 -6.79 2.85
C TYR A 98 6.78 -6.32 2.89
N LEU A 99 7.10 -5.28 2.12
CA LEU A 99 8.46 -4.73 2.01
C LEU A 99 8.42 -3.21 1.98
N VAL A 100 9.26 -2.57 2.79
CA VAL A 100 9.45 -1.12 2.76
C VAL A 100 10.46 -0.77 1.68
N ASN A 101 10.04 0.03 0.68
CA ASN A 101 10.91 0.50 -0.38
C ASN A 101 11.66 1.76 0.05
N LYS A 102 10.90 2.83 0.33
CA LYS A 102 11.46 4.13 0.73
C LYS A 102 10.62 4.79 1.80
N ILE A 103 11.30 5.57 2.63
CA ILE A 103 10.67 6.43 3.63
C ILE A 103 11.10 7.86 3.37
N PHE A 104 10.13 8.78 3.42
CA PHE A 104 10.33 10.20 3.21
C PHE A 104 9.92 10.98 4.44
N HIS A 105 10.68 12.01 4.75
CA HIS A 105 10.41 12.96 5.81
C HIS A 105 10.15 14.34 5.23
N TYR A 106 9.08 15.00 5.69
CA TYR A 106 8.79 16.41 5.42
C TYR A 106 9.29 17.25 6.61
N PRO A 107 10.50 17.83 6.53
CA PRO A 107 11.15 18.45 7.68
C PRO A 107 10.53 19.78 8.11
N ARG A 108 9.75 20.44 7.23
CA ARG A 108 9.20 21.76 7.49
C ARG A 108 7.69 21.69 7.68
N LEU A 109 7.28 21.54 8.94
CA LEU A 109 5.90 21.75 9.36
C LEU A 109 5.59 23.25 9.34
N LEU A 110 4.58 23.66 8.57
CA LEU A 110 4.11 25.04 8.49
C LEU A 110 3.11 25.36 9.59
N THR A 111 2.09 24.51 9.71
CA THR A 111 1.05 24.63 10.77
C THR A 111 0.34 23.30 10.95
N SER A 112 -0.32 23.15 12.09
CA SER A 112 -1.19 22.02 12.39
C SER A 112 -2.42 22.52 13.17
N GLY A 113 -3.49 21.76 13.16
CA GLY A 113 -4.71 22.13 13.86
C GLY A 113 -5.80 21.10 13.66
N THR A 114 -7.03 21.51 13.99
CA THR A 114 -8.22 20.69 13.86
C THR A 114 -9.26 21.44 13.02
N THR A 115 -9.90 20.76 12.10
CA THR A 115 -10.99 21.33 11.30
C THR A 115 -12.20 21.61 12.18
N THR A 116 -12.89 22.70 11.91
CA THR A 116 -14.11 23.09 12.66
C THR A 116 -15.37 22.96 11.81
N SER A 117 -15.21 22.85 10.51
CA SER A 117 -16.29 22.65 9.54
C SER A 117 -15.73 22.02 8.29
N THR A 118 -16.56 21.35 7.50
CA THR A 118 -16.17 20.74 6.23
C THR A 118 -17.07 21.23 5.12
N ASN A 119 -16.43 21.64 4.03
CA ASN A 119 -17.05 21.78 2.72
C ASN A 119 -16.24 20.95 1.73
N PRO A 120 -16.82 20.46 0.64
CA PRO A 120 -16.07 19.73 -0.36
C PRO A 120 -14.81 20.50 -0.82
N ASN A 121 -13.68 19.82 -0.83
CA ASN A 121 -12.39 20.38 -1.21
C ASN A 121 -11.92 21.59 -0.39
N GLN A 122 -12.37 21.73 0.85
CA GLN A 122 -11.95 22.83 1.73
C GLN A 122 -11.46 22.32 3.08
N LEU A 123 -10.42 22.98 3.59
CA LEU A 123 -10.02 22.91 4.99
C LEU A 123 -10.51 24.18 5.69
N ILE A 124 -11.35 24.05 6.70
CA ILE A 124 -11.91 25.17 7.46
C ILE A 124 -11.52 24.99 8.94
N ASN A 125 -10.84 26.01 9.48
CA ASN A 125 -10.51 26.08 10.90
C ASN A 125 -10.91 27.46 11.47
N ALA A 126 -12.10 27.54 12.02
CA ALA A 126 -12.63 28.77 12.61
C ALA A 126 -11.89 29.21 13.89
N ALA A 127 -11.14 28.32 14.54
CA ALA A 127 -10.32 28.68 15.71
C ALA A 127 -9.19 29.66 15.36
N LEU A 128 -8.87 29.85 14.07
CA LEU A 128 -7.89 30.81 13.61
C LEU A 128 -8.43 32.26 13.53
N ILE A 129 -9.73 32.46 13.78
CA ILE A 129 -10.35 33.82 13.82
C ILE A 129 -9.67 34.66 14.92
N GLY A 130 -9.23 35.86 14.54
CA GLY A 130 -8.61 36.82 15.48
C GLY A 130 -7.10 36.60 15.70
N GLN A 131 -6.51 35.55 15.14
CA GLN A 131 -5.04 35.39 15.15
C GLN A 131 -4.41 36.46 14.24
N THR A 132 -3.36 37.14 14.75
CA THR A 132 -2.67 38.23 14.02
C THR A 132 -1.40 37.81 13.32
N SER A 133 -0.94 36.56 13.56
CA SER A 133 0.27 35.99 12.97
C SER A 133 0.08 34.48 12.72
N PRO A 134 0.94 33.83 11.93
CA PRO A 134 0.86 32.38 11.77
C PRO A 134 0.71 31.68 13.12
N PRO A 135 -0.22 30.69 13.25
CA PRO A 135 -0.70 29.76 12.21
C PRO A 135 -1.94 30.16 11.40
N ARG A 136 -2.46 31.40 11.46
CA ARG A 136 -3.59 31.79 10.61
C ARG A 136 -3.24 31.68 9.12
N PHE A 137 -4.25 31.44 8.29
CA PHE A 137 -4.07 31.50 6.83
C PHE A 137 -4.04 32.96 6.37
N ASP A 138 -3.21 33.28 5.36
CA ASP A 138 -3.09 34.62 4.84
C ASP A 138 -3.26 34.65 3.32
N THR A 139 -4.16 35.50 2.85
CA THR A 139 -4.49 35.64 1.43
C THR A 139 -3.51 36.54 0.66
N GLY A 140 -2.53 37.14 1.35
CA GLY A 140 -1.60 38.09 0.76
C GLY A 140 -2.14 39.51 0.58
N VAL A 141 -3.42 39.76 0.92
CA VAL A 141 -4.07 41.08 0.72
C VAL A 141 -3.58 42.12 1.74
N THR A 142 -3.09 41.70 2.88
CA THR A 142 -2.67 42.56 4.01
C THR A 142 -1.19 42.92 4.00
N GLY A 143 -0.48 42.70 2.86
CA GLY A 143 0.97 42.94 2.75
C GLY A 143 1.86 41.81 3.29
N PHE A 144 1.27 40.72 3.74
CA PHE A 144 1.95 39.49 4.10
C PHE A 144 2.00 38.55 2.89
N THR A 145 2.96 37.65 2.86
CA THR A 145 3.00 36.56 1.86
C THR A 145 1.86 35.59 2.08
N ILE A 146 1.29 35.05 1.00
CA ILE A 146 0.25 34.00 1.06
C ILE A 146 0.77 32.85 1.95
N PHE A 147 -0.03 32.46 2.95
CA PHE A 147 0.34 31.39 3.89
C PHE A 147 -0.89 30.49 4.18
N PRO A 148 -0.74 29.15 4.07
CA PRO A 148 0.38 28.45 3.45
C PRO A 148 0.46 28.71 1.95
N ALA A 149 1.65 28.56 1.37
CA ALA A 149 1.82 28.79 -0.07
C ALA A 149 1.00 27.77 -0.89
N THR A 150 0.56 28.17 -2.08
CA THR A 150 -0.03 27.27 -3.06
C THR A 150 0.93 26.11 -3.35
N GLY A 151 0.40 24.88 -3.37
CA GLY A 151 1.21 23.68 -3.52
C GLY A 151 1.72 23.09 -2.19
N SER A 152 1.49 23.75 -1.04
CA SER A 152 1.80 23.15 0.26
C SER A 152 1.02 21.85 0.47
N LEU A 153 1.66 20.87 1.08
CA LEU A 153 1.07 19.55 1.35
C LEU A 153 0.20 19.62 2.60
N VAL A 154 -1.05 19.21 2.49
CA VAL A 154 -1.99 19.04 3.60
C VAL A 154 -2.21 17.57 3.84
N VAL A 155 -2.01 17.14 5.07
CA VAL A 155 -2.23 15.76 5.51
C VAL A 155 -3.33 15.75 6.56
N ASN A 156 -4.38 14.98 6.32
CA ASN A 156 -5.34 14.62 7.35
C ASN A 156 -4.69 13.53 8.22
N THR A 157 -4.38 13.84 9.47
CA THR A 157 -3.61 12.92 10.33
C THR A 157 -4.45 11.79 10.92
N ASP A 158 -5.76 11.89 10.85
CA ASP A 158 -6.68 10.85 11.34
C ASP A 158 -6.96 9.79 10.26
N THR A 159 -7.09 10.23 9.00
CA THR A 159 -7.37 9.33 7.85
C THR A 159 -6.14 9.01 6.99
N LEU A 160 -5.00 9.69 7.25
CA LEU A 160 -3.73 9.61 6.51
C LEU A 160 -3.85 10.00 5.01
N LYS A 161 -4.97 10.64 4.64
CA LYS A 161 -5.16 11.17 3.29
C LYS A 161 -4.38 12.47 3.10
N GLN A 162 -3.99 12.74 1.86
CA GLN A 162 -3.22 13.92 1.49
C GLN A 162 -3.88 14.72 0.38
N SER A 163 -3.66 16.02 0.40
CA SER A 163 -4.04 16.95 -0.66
C SER A 163 -3.03 18.11 -0.73
N PHE A 164 -3.15 18.95 -1.75
CA PHE A 164 -2.34 20.15 -1.87
C PHE A 164 -3.21 21.38 -1.76
N VAL A 165 -2.64 22.45 -1.20
CA VAL A 165 -3.28 23.77 -1.15
C VAL A 165 -3.39 24.32 -2.57
N ASN A 166 -4.61 24.58 -3.00
CA ASN A 166 -4.89 25.21 -4.29
C ASN A 166 -4.82 26.74 -4.17
N ASN A 167 -5.53 27.28 -3.19
CA ASN A 167 -5.46 28.69 -2.84
C ASN A 167 -5.97 28.94 -1.42
N VAL A 168 -5.60 30.06 -0.86
CA VAL A 168 -6.10 30.58 0.42
C VAL A 168 -7.33 31.45 0.17
N VAL A 169 -8.46 31.07 0.71
CA VAL A 169 -9.73 31.79 0.53
C VAL A 169 -9.89 32.88 1.58
N SER A 170 -9.58 32.56 2.84
CA SER A 170 -9.68 33.46 3.97
C SER A 170 -8.68 33.09 5.07
N SER A 171 -8.64 33.86 6.14
CA SER A 171 -7.81 33.55 7.32
C SER A 171 -8.13 32.23 8.00
N THR A 172 -9.22 31.60 7.65
CA THR A 172 -9.72 30.35 8.26
C THR A 172 -9.97 29.23 7.25
N THR A 173 -9.88 29.52 5.94
CA THR A 173 -10.32 28.60 4.88
C THR A 173 -9.27 28.46 3.77
N LEU A 174 -8.94 27.23 3.46
CA LEU A 174 -8.11 26.83 2.32
C LEU A 174 -8.94 26.01 1.33
N ASN A 175 -8.73 26.22 0.03
CA ASN A 175 -9.17 25.29 -1.00
C ASN A 175 -8.09 24.24 -1.25
N LEU A 176 -8.50 23.02 -1.36
CA LEU A 176 -7.67 21.85 -1.58
C LEU A 176 -7.89 21.29 -2.99
N ALA A 177 -6.87 20.63 -3.53
CA ALA A 177 -6.95 19.97 -4.83
C ALA A 177 -7.88 18.75 -4.81
N ILE A 178 -7.91 18.03 -3.70
CA ILE A 178 -8.72 16.83 -3.48
C ILE A 178 -9.37 16.93 -2.11
N ASP A 179 -10.59 16.43 -1.98
CA ASP A 179 -11.29 16.36 -0.71
C ASP A 179 -10.71 15.22 0.16
N ILE A 180 -10.17 15.60 1.30
CA ILE A 180 -9.54 14.67 2.26
C ILE A 180 -10.23 14.70 3.63
N PHE A 181 -11.17 15.63 3.85
CA PHE A 181 -11.92 15.75 5.08
C PHE A 181 -13.35 15.27 4.84
N GLN A 182 -13.83 14.36 5.67
CA GLN A 182 -15.15 13.76 5.47
C GLN A 182 -16.26 14.72 5.92
N SER A 183 -17.15 15.03 5.00
CA SER A 183 -18.28 15.94 5.21
C SER A 183 -19.42 15.40 6.09
N ALA A 184 -19.42 14.12 6.46
CA ALA A 184 -20.58 13.42 6.98
C ALA A 184 -20.66 13.33 8.52
N VAL A 185 -19.63 13.71 9.26
CA VAL A 185 -19.62 13.64 10.73
C VAL A 185 -19.73 15.06 11.29
N VAL A 186 -20.75 15.31 12.10
CA VAL A 186 -20.97 16.59 12.78
C VAL A 186 -20.59 16.44 14.25
N PRO A 187 -19.65 17.25 14.79
CA PRO A 187 -18.73 18.17 14.13
C PRO A 187 -17.50 17.45 13.57
N PRO A 188 -17.02 17.87 12.42
CA PRO A 188 -15.81 17.30 11.83
C PRO A 188 -14.57 17.89 12.51
N ASN A 189 -14.16 17.30 13.60
CA ASN A 189 -12.93 17.67 14.29
C ASN A 189 -11.79 16.75 13.84
N GLU A 190 -11.48 16.77 12.55
CA GLU A 190 -10.36 16.00 12.00
C GLU A 190 -9.07 16.81 12.13
N ASN A 191 -8.02 16.14 12.58
CA ASN A 191 -6.71 16.77 12.76
C ASN A 191 -5.98 16.87 11.41
N TYR A 192 -5.26 17.96 11.23
CA TYR A 192 -4.45 18.18 10.03
C TYR A 192 -3.05 18.70 10.36
N SER A 193 -2.13 18.43 9.45
CA SER A 193 -0.79 19.04 9.41
C SER A 193 -0.53 19.57 8.00
N ILE A 194 0.09 20.74 7.89
CA ILE A 194 0.47 21.36 6.63
C ILE A 194 1.97 21.46 6.57
N PHE A 195 2.58 20.91 5.52
CA PHE A 195 4.01 20.90 5.29
C PHE A 195 4.40 21.67 4.03
N ASP A 196 5.64 22.15 4.00
CA ASP A 196 6.26 22.65 2.78
C ASP A 196 6.59 21.44 1.88
N ALA A 197 5.89 21.36 0.75
CA ALA A 197 6.07 20.24 -0.19
C ALA A 197 7.39 20.32 -0.98
N ASN A 198 8.11 21.46 -0.96
CA ASN A 198 9.35 21.62 -1.71
C ASN A 198 10.56 21.02 -0.99
N THR A 199 10.43 20.73 0.30
CA THR A 199 11.50 20.14 1.11
C THR A 199 11.12 18.72 1.52
N ILE A 200 11.73 17.74 0.86
CA ILE A 200 11.56 16.32 1.17
C ILE A 200 12.95 15.72 1.43
N ALA A 201 13.10 14.98 2.51
CA ALA A 201 14.31 14.24 2.84
C ALA A 201 14.03 12.74 2.77
N GLU A 202 14.86 11.98 2.09
CA GLU A 202 14.82 10.51 2.15
C GLU A 202 15.40 10.07 3.49
N VAL A 203 14.72 9.13 4.15
CA VAL A 203 15.16 8.57 5.43
C VAL A 203 15.95 7.31 5.16
N GLU A 204 17.23 7.28 5.50
CA GLU A 204 18.12 6.16 5.23
C GLU A 204 17.86 4.99 6.20
N ARG A 205 17.77 3.77 5.67
CA ARG A 205 17.67 2.57 6.50
C ARG A 205 19.01 2.22 7.12
N VAL A 206 19.06 2.10 8.42
CA VAL A 206 20.26 1.73 9.18
C VAL A 206 19.96 0.52 10.07
N SER A 207 20.92 -0.40 10.17
CA SER A 207 20.81 -1.48 11.15
C SER A 207 21.03 -0.96 12.58
N GLN A 208 20.41 -1.60 13.58
CA GLN A 208 20.54 -1.21 14.99
C GLN A 208 21.99 -1.10 15.43
N ASN A 209 22.86 -2.00 14.98
CA ASN A 209 24.29 -1.97 15.32
C ASN A 209 25.00 -0.72 14.78
N LYS A 210 24.67 -0.30 13.56
CA LYS A 210 25.27 0.91 12.96
C LYS A 210 24.75 2.17 13.61
N LEU A 211 23.48 2.19 14.02
CA LEU A 211 22.87 3.35 14.65
C LEU A 211 23.64 3.82 15.88
N PHE A 212 24.09 2.89 16.72
CA PHE A 212 24.88 3.23 17.91
C PHE A 212 26.14 4.02 17.55
N TYR A 213 26.86 3.62 16.51
CA TYR A 213 28.05 4.33 16.06
C TYR A 213 27.72 5.68 15.43
N LEU A 214 26.63 5.78 14.67
CA LEU A 214 26.20 7.05 14.06
C LEU A 214 25.80 8.07 15.13
N THR A 215 25.09 7.66 16.16
CA THR A 215 24.64 8.56 17.24
C THR A 215 25.72 8.92 18.24
N SER A 216 26.81 8.14 18.32
CA SER A 216 27.93 8.40 19.24
C SER A 216 28.78 9.59 18.83
N SER A 217 28.76 10.01 17.59
CA SER A 217 29.53 11.14 17.07
C SER A 217 28.63 12.25 16.55
N THR A 218 28.86 13.47 16.97
CA THR A 218 28.12 14.65 16.48
C THR A 218 28.29 14.92 14.99
N LEU A 219 29.37 14.43 14.39
CA LEU A 219 29.66 14.60 12.98
C LEU A 219 28.86 13.62 12.09
N THR A 220 28.60 12.42 12.58
CA THR A 220 27.90 11.35 11.85
C THR A 220 26.44 11.19 12.29
N ALA A 221 26.02 11.92 13.33
CA ALA A 221 24.66 11.83 13.85
C ALA A 221 23.63 12.25 12.79
N PRO A 222 22.54 11.50 12.64
CA PRO A 222 21.44 11.86 11.76
C PRO A 222 20.91 13.26 12.05
N THR A 223 20.56 13.99 11.01
CA THR A 223 19.97 15.33 11.11
C THR A 223 18.57 15.34 10.51
N THR A 224 17.80 16.40 10.71
CA THR A 224 16.46 16.55 10.12
C THR A 224 16.46 16.58 8.58
N LEU A 225 17.60 16.94 7.96
CA LEU A 225 17.79 16.93 6.51
C LEU A 225 18.34 15.58 6.00
N PHE A 226 19.07 14.85 6.83
CA PHE A 226 19.61 13.53 6.55
C PHE A 226 19.19 12.57 7.66
N PRO A 227 17.90 12.25 7.75
CA PRO A 227 17.39 11.38 8.78
C PRO A 227 17.71 9.91 8.49
N ALA A 228 17.75 9.11 9.54
CA ALA A 228 17.93 7.67 9.45
C ALA A 228 16.83 6.95 10.23
N TYR A 229 16.50 5.71 9.82
CA TYR A 229 15.53 4.90 10.55
C TYR A 229 16.04 3.49 10.81
N VAL A 230 15.50 2.92 11.86
CA VAL A 230 15.64 1.51 12.19
C VAL A 230 14.28 0.86 12.15
N LEU A 231 14.22 -0.33 11.55
CA LEU A 231 13.01 -1.14 11.50
C LEU A 231 13.04 -2.16 12.63
N ASP A 232 11.98 -2.19 13.44
CA ASP A 232 11.76 -3.16 14.51
C ASP A 232 10.35 -3.75 14.38
N GLY A 233 10.27 -4.94 13.78
CA GLY A 233 8.99 -5.58 13.47
C GLY A 233 8.12 -4.69 12.58
N ASN A 234 6.97 -4.28 13.09
CA ASN A 234 6.02 -3.39 12.40
C ASN A 234 6.20 -1.91 12.75
N THR A 235 7.25 -1.55 13.49
CA THR A 235 7.49 -0.19 13.95
C THR A 235 8.81 0.32 13.38
N ILE A 236 8.83 1.57 12.95
CA ILE A 236 10.05 2.27 12.58
C ILE A 236 10.37 3.34 13.63
N THR A 237 11.63 3.44 13.97
CA THR A 237 12.14 4.53 14.81
C THR A 237 13.02 5.43 13.97
N VAL A 238 12.67 6.71 13.85
CA VAL A 238 13.37 7.69 13.02
C VAL A 238 14.27 8.57 13.87
N TYR A 239 15.45 8.87 13.37
CA TYR A 239 16.44 9.73 14.00
C TYR A 239 16.76 10.94 13.10
N PRO A 240 16.97 12.11 13.69
CA PRO A 240 17.04 12.42 15.13
C PRO A 240 15.69 12.35 15.84
N SER A 241 15.71 12.17 17.16
CA SER A 241 14.51 12.09 17.99
C SER A 241 13.67 13.38 18.03
N SER A 242 14.16 14.46 17.44
CA SER A 242 13.40 15.71 17.26
C SER A 242 12.31 15.61 16.16
N ILE A 243 12.37 14.58 15.32
CA ILE A 243 11.32 14.31 14.33
C ILE A 243 10.16 13.64 15.03
N GLN A 244 9.06 14.39 15.25
CA GLN A 244 7.91 13.92 16.03
C GLN A 244 6.57 14.38 15.42
N ALA A 245 6.60 15.27 14.41
CA ALA A 245 5.40 15.84 13.85
C ALA A 245 4.53 14.76 13.19
N THR A 246 3.28 14.65 13.62
CA THR A 246 2.30 13.73 13.04
C THR A 246 2.07 14.06 11.57
N GLY A 247 2.10 13.05 10.71
CA GLY A 247 1.99 13.23 9.26
C GLY A 247 3.30 13.69 8.57
N ALA A 248 4.43 13.75 9.29
CA ALA A 248 5.72 14.14 8.70
C ALA A 248 6.41 12.98 7.96
N ILE A 249 6.06 11.75 8.24
CA ILE A 249 6.70 10.56 7.66
C ILE A 249 5.75 9.88 6.68
N LYS A 250 6.22 9.74 5.44
CA LYS A 250 5.53 9.03 4.36
C LYS A 250 6.35 7.82 3.94
N THR A 251 5.72 6.68 3.75
CA THR A 251 6.37 5.47 3.25
C THR A 251 5.87 5.11 1.87
N GLN A 252 6.76 4.56 1.07
CA GLN A 252 6.46 3.79 -0.12
C GLN A 252 6.80 2.33 0.21
N TYR A 253 5.84 1.45 0.08
CA TYR A 253 6.00 0.05 0.45
C TYR A 253 5.23 -0.85 -0.52
N VAL A 254 5.67 -2.08 -0.63
CA VAL A 254 4.92 -3.15 -1.30
C VAL A 254 4.00 -3.77 -0.27
N ARG A 255 2.71 -3.85 -0.59
CA ARG A 255 1.71 -4.49 0.27
C ARG A 255 1.46 -5.93 -0.14
N TYR A 256 1.00 -6.73 0.81
CA TYR A 256 0.41 -8.01 0.47
C TYR A 256 -0.85 -7.83 -0.40
N PRO A 257 -1.11 -8.75 -1.35
CA PRO A 257 -2.38 -8.76 -2.08
C PRO A 257 -3.54 -9.01 -1.12
N LYS A 258 -4.67 -8.39 -1.40
CA LYS A 258 -5.89 -8.62 -0.61
C LYS A 258 -6.37 -10.04 -0.81
N ALA A 259 -6.86 -10.66 0.27
CA ALA A 259 -7.42 -12.00 0.20
C ALA A 259 -8.60 -12.05 -0.78
N PRO A 260 -8.53 -12.87 -1.84
CA PRO A 260 -9.63 -13.00 -2.79
C PRO A 260 -10.83 -13.64 -2.10
N LYS A 261 -12.01 -13.16 -2.42
CA LYS A 261 -13.25 -13.67 -1.86
C LYS A 261 -14.33 -13.81 -2.92
N TRP A 262 -14.63 -15.05 -3.26
CA TRP A 262 -15.77 -15.38 -4.08
C TRP A 262 -17.03 -15.33 -3.22
N THR A 263 -17.94 -14.42 -3.52
CA THR A 263 -19.18 -14.18 -2.80
C THR A 263 -20.36 -14.76 -3.57
N TYR A 264 -21.40 -15.16 -2.82
CA TYR A 264 -22.54 -15.83 -3.41
C TYR A 264 -23.84 -15.52 -2.67
N ALA A 265 -24.93 -15.57 -3.41
CA ALA A 265 -26.29 -15.62 -2.89
C ALA A 265 -26.82 -17.06 -2.99
N THR A 266 -27.52 -17.54 -1.98
CA THR A 266 -28.16 -18.86 -2.02
C THR A 266 -29.53 -18.78 -2.69
N ILE A 267 -29.74 -19.60 -3.71
CA ILE A 267 -31.03 -19.73 -4.38
C ILE A 267 -31.93 -20.75 -3.62
N THR A 268 -33.18 -20.83 -4.02
CA THR A 268 -34.24 -21.65 -3.39
C THR A 268 -33.88 -23.15 -3.22
N LEU A 269 -32.94 -23.67 -3.98
CA LEU A 269 -32.42 -25.04 -3.89
C LEU A 269 -31.11 -25.18 -3.08
N GLY A 270 -30.61 -24.06 -2.51
CA GLY A 270 -29.37 -24.06 -1.72
C GLY A 270 -28.09 -23.97 -2.56
N GLU A 271 -28.19 -23.87 -3.88
CA GLU A 271 -27.00 -23.70 -4.73
C GLU A 271 -26.43 -22.28 -4.62
N PRO A 272 -25.10 -22.13 -4.47
CA PRO A 272 -24.45 -20.83 -4.42
C PRO A 272 -24.35 -20.19 -5.82
N LEU A 273 -25.02 -19.07 -6.00
CA LEU A 273 -24.92 -18.24 -7.22
C LEU A 273 -23.93 -17.10 -6.97
N PHE A 274 -22.98 -16.92 -7.88
CA PHE A 274 -21.98 -15.84 -7.81
C PHE A 274 -22.64 -14.46 -7.72
N ASP A 275 -22.22 -13.67 -6.76
CA ASP A 275 -22.65 -12.28 -6.54
C ASP A 275 -21.44 -11.35 -6.44
N ALA A 276 -21.16 -10.60 -7.50
CA ALA A 276 -20.09 -9.60 -7.54
C ALA A 276 -20.46 -8.27 -6.85
N THR A 277 -21.72 -8.11 -6.42
CA THR A 277 -22.20 -6.86 -5.82
C THR A 277 -22.14 -6.86 -4.30
N ALA A 278 -21.79 -7.99 -3.70
CA ALA A 278 -21.63 -8.11 -2.25
C ALA A 278 -20.52 -7.19 -1.75
N ALA A 279 -20.74 -6.54 -0.60
CA ALA A 279 -19.82 -5.55 -0.04
C ALA A 279 -18.43 -6.11 0.31
N ASP A 280 -18.32 -7.42 0.49
CA ASP A 280 -17.10 -8.14 0.83
C ASP A 280 -16.51 -8.92 -0.34
N PHE A 281 -16.99 -8.66 -1.57
CA PHE A 281 -16.42 -9.21 -2.79
C PHE A 281 -15.01 -8.69 -3.02
N GLN A 282 -14.07 -9.60 -3.32
CA GLN A 282 -12.71 -9.26 -3.70
C GLN A 282 -12.23 -10.20 -4.80
N ASP A 283 -11.91 -9.64 -5.96
CA ASP A 283 -11.30 -10.39 -7.06
C ASP A 283 -9.80 -10.59 -6.81
N PHE A 284 -9.16 -11.47 -7.58
CA PHE A 284 -7.70 -11.59 -7.59
C PHE A 284 -7.06 -10.26 -8.02
N GLU A 285 -5.95 -9.94 -7.37
CA GLU A 285 -5.16 -8.73 -7.69
C GLU A 285 -3.98 -9.03 -8.65
N LEU A 286 -3.84 -10.28 -9.08
CA LEU A 286 -2.82 -10.70 -10.04
C LEU A 286 -3.23 -10.33 -11.49
N PRO A 287 -2.25 -10.20 -12.41
CA PRO A 287 -2.53 -10.05 -13.84
C PRO A 287 -3.36 -11.18 -14.41
N LEU A 288 -4.12 -10.90 -15.47
CA LEU A 288 -4.95 -11.92 -16.12
C LEU A 288 -4.12 -13.07 -16.74
N SER A 289 -2.86 -12.82 -17.06
CA SER A 289 -1.91 -13.84 -17.54
C SER A 289 -1.69 -14.99 -16.56
N ASP A 290 -1.91 -14.75 -15.25
CA ASP A 290 -1.66 -15.73 -14.20
C ASP A 290 -2.87 -16.60 -13.87
N GLU A 291 -3.98 -16.42 -14.60
CA GLU A 291 -5.16 -17.26 -14.43
C GLU A 291 -4.86 -18.77 -14.55
N PRO A 292 -4.04 -19.24 -15.53
CA PRO A 292 -3.65 -20.65 -15.60
C PRO A 292 -2.85 -21.11 -14.37
N GLY A 293 -1.90 -20.30 -13.91
CA GLY A 293 -1.09 -20.60 -12.73
C GLY A 293 -1.94 -20.70 -11.46
N LEU A 294 -2.92 -19.80 -11.27
CA LEU A 294 -3.88 -19.87 -10.18
C LEU A 294 -4.69 -21.17 -10.22
N ILE A 295 -5.20 -21.56 -11.40
CA ILE A 295 -5.95 -22.80 -11.57
C ILE A 295 -5.09 -24.01 -11.20
N ALA A 296 -3.85 -24.06 -11.70
CA ALA A 296 -2.91 -25.15 -11.40
C ALA A 296 -2.64 -25.29 -9.90
N LYS A 297 -2.32 -24.17 -9.23
CA LYS A 297 -2.08 -24.12 -7.78
C LYS A 297 -3.31 -24.53 -6.96
N ILE A 298 -4.47 -24.01 -7.27
CA ILE A 298 -5.71 -24.39 -6.58
C ILE A 298 -6.01 -25.87 -6.79
N CYS A 299 -5.83 -26.41 -8.00
CA CYS A 299 -6.00 -27.84 -8.26
C CYS A 299 -5.04 -28.72 -7.44
N GLN A 300 -3.81 -28.28 -7.20
CA GLN A 300 -2.89 -29.00 -6.30
C GLN A 300 -3.45 -29.11 -4.89
N TYR A 301 -3.90 -28.00 -4.30
CA TYR A 301 -4.46 -27.99 -2.94
C TYR A 301 -5.73 -28.86 -2.84
N VAL A 302 -6.64 -28.70 -3.79
CA VAL A 302 -7.87 -29.48 -3.85
C VAL A 302 -7.56 -30.97 -4.07
N GLY A 303 -6.61 -31.31 -4.94
CA GLY A 303 -6.22 -32.70 -5.21
C GLY A 303 -5.71 -33.42 -3.95
N VAL A 304 -4.99 -32.72 -3.08
CA VAL A 304 -4.58 -33.24 -1.77
C VAL A 304 -5.79 -33.47 -0.85
N GLU A 305 -6.74 -32.52 -0.82
CA GLU A 305 -7.95 -32.61 0.02
C GLU A 305 -8.83 -33.81 -0.36
N ILE A 306 -9.13 -33.94 -1.65
CA ILE A 306 -10.00 -35.02 -2.15
C ILE A 306 -9.24 -36.34 -2.33
N ARG A 307 -7.93 -36.38 -2.08
CA ARG A 307 -7.02 -37.54 -2.26
C ARG A 307 -7.01 -38.11 -3.68
N GLU A 308 -7.22 -37.26 -4.67
CA GLU A 308 -7.17 -37.61 -6.09
C GLU A 308 -5.81 -37.26 -6.68
N ALA A 309 -5.00 -38.31 -6.88
CA ALA A 309 -3.63 -38.18 -7.39
C ALA A 309 -3.58 -37.54 -8.79
N ASP A 310 -4.58 -37.79 -9.63
CA ASP A 310 -4.63 -37.27 -11.00
C ASP A 310 -4.82 -35.74 -11.03
N VAL A 311 -5.64 -35.20 -10.12
CA VAL A 311 -5.87 -33.74 -10.00
C VAL A 311 -4.62 -33.05 -9.46
N TYR A 312 -3.96 -33.66 -8.46
CA TYR A 312 -2.70 -33.18 -7.93
C TYR A 312 -1.60 -33.18 -9.00
N ASN A 313 -1.45 -34.30 -9.73
CA ASN A 313 -0.46 -34.46 -10.78
C ASN A 313 -0.68 -33.49 -11.94
N PHE A 314 -1.93 -33.22 -12.31
CA PHE A 314 -2.26 -32.17 -13.29
C PHE A 314 -1.71 -30.82 -12.85
N GLY A 315 -2.07 -30.36 -11.64
CA GLY A 315 -1.60 -29.09 -11.11
C GLY A 315 -0.08 -29.01 -11.03
N SER A 316 0.59 -30.04 -10.51
CA SER A 316 2.05 -30.06 -10.38
C SER A 316 2.79 -30.11 -11.73
N THR A 317 2.21 -30.75 -12.74
CA THR A 317 2.79 -30.82 -14.09
C THR A 317 2.68 -29.47 -14.78
N GLU A 318 1.54 -28.81 -14.71
CA GLU A 318 1.35 -27.46 -15.24
C GLU A 318 2.29 -26.45 -14.61
N GLU A 319 2.46 -26.48 -13.28
CA GLU A 319 3.41 -25.62 -12.57
C GLU A 319 4.86 -25.83 -13.05
N VAL A 320 5.30 -27.08 -13.21
CA VAL A 320 6.64 -27.38 -13.72
C VAL A 320 6.83 -26.89 -15.14
N GLN A 321 5.81 -27.01 -16.01
CA GLN A 321 5.86 -26.53 -17.38
C GLN A 321 5.93 -25.00 -17.41
N GLU A 322 5.14 -24.32 -16.62
CA GLU A 322 5.14 -22.85 -16.52
C GLU A 322 6.49 -22.32 -16.06
N ASN A 323 7.08 -22.94 -15.02
CA ASN A 323 8.41 -22.60 -14.54
C ASN A 323 9.52 -22.89 -15.58
N GLN A 324 9.36 -23.88 -16.45
CA GLN A 324 10.32 -24.16 -17.52
C GLN A 324 10.23 -23.17 -18.69
N ILE A 325 9.06 -22.64 -18.99
CA ILE A 325 8.86 -21.64 -20.03
C ILE A 325 9.46 -20.28 -19.60
N GLN A 326 9.45 -20.00 -18.31
CA GLN A 326 9.96 -18.74 -17.74
C GLN A 326 11.50 -18.74 -17.55
N VAL A 327 12.21 -19.85 -17.74
CA VAL A 327 13.66 -19.99 -17.67
C VAL A 327 14.32 -19.86 -19.04
#